data_511c0fefdeac7ac3228a3ad4b5b64059
#
_entry.id   511c0fefdeac7ac3228a3ad4b5b64059
#
_cell.length_a   1.000
_cell.length_b   1.000
_cell.length_c   1.000
_cell.angle_alpha   90.00
_cell.angle_beta   90.00
_cell.angle_gamma   90.00
#
_symmetry.space_group_name_H-M   'P 1'
#
loop_
_entity.id
_entity.type
_entity.pdbx_description
1 polymer ?
#
loop_
_entity_poly.entity_id
_entity_poly.type
_entity_poly.pdbx_seq_one_letter_code
_entity_poly.pdbx_strand_id
1 'polypeptide(L)'
;MAHYVMSDIHGESRRFWAMLEAIRFGPEDILYVLGDAIDRGPDGVELLRYIFDMPNIHMTLGNHEQMCLDFFAPDAGFLQELRWGRNGNAYTLQALQWMNSEVREKILERLSALPDHLDVEVEGRKFHLVHGFPGQTTYQRLWGRPDYYAPNPFDDRTVIIGHTPVVVFSAQQPVGDHMRILHAPGFIDIDCGCGHSPDTRRLACLRLEDMKEYYC
;
A
#
# COMPACT_ATOMS: atom_id res chain seq x y z
N MET A 1 13.67 13.33 12.78
CA MET A 1 13.04 11.99 12.57
C MET A 1 11.55 12.24 12.44
N ALA A 2 11.00 11.94 11.27
CA ALA A 2 9.57 12.02 11.00
C ALA A 2 9.08 10.65 10.53
N HIS A 3 7.79 10.34 10.76
CA HIS A 3 7.16 9.09 10.39
C HIS A 3 6.11 9.34 9.32
N TYR A 4 6.26 8.69 8.19
CA TYR A 4 5.38 8.83 7.03
C TYR A 4 4.68 7.52 6.72
N VAL A 5 3.48 7.61 6.14
CA VAL A 5 2.76 6.45 5.64
C VAL A 5 2.21 6.73 4.24
N MET A 6 2.35 5.76 3.33
CA MET A 6 1.78 5.75 1.98
C MET A 6 1.29 4.36 1.60
N SER A 7 0.48 4.25 0.56
CA SER A 7 -0.13 3.00 0.12
C SER A 7 -0.30 2.99 -1.40
N ASP A 8 -0.53 1.80 -1.97
CA ASP A 8 -1.03 1.63 -3.34
C ASP A 8 -0.20 2.38 -4.40
N ILE A 9 1.12 2.16 -4.40
CA ILE A 9 2.07 2.83 -5.32
C ILE A 9 1.91 2.28 -6.75
N HIS A 10 1.62 0.97 -6.87
CA HIS A 10 1.33 0.30 -8.13
C HIS A 10 2.34 0.56 -9.24
N GLY A 11 3.63 0.40 -8.95
CA GLY A 11 4.70 0.51 -9.94
C GLY A 11 4.93 1.92 -10.49
N GLU A 12 4.31 2.95 -9.91
CA GLU A 12 4.44 4.36 -10.30
C GLU A 12 5.69 5.01 -9.67
N SER A 13 6.87 4.53 -10.07
CA SER A 13 8.15 4.95 -9.48
C SER A 13 8.38 6.45 -9.53
N ARG A 14 7.96 7.12 -10.61
CA ARG A 14 8.08 8.58 -10.73
C ARG A 14 7.35 9.32 -9.63
N ARG A 15 6.13 8.87 -9.26
CA ARG A 15 5.35 9.45 -8.16
C ARG A 15 5.99 9.14 -6.81
N PHE A 16 6.52 7.93 -6.65
CA PHE A 16 7.23 7.55 -5.43
C PHE A 16 8.47 8.43 -5.20
N TRP A 17 9.32 8.61 -6.22
CA TRP A 17 10.51 9.47 -6.09
C TRP A 17 10.13 10.94 -5.86
N ALA A 18 9.14 11.45 -6.60
CA ALA A 18 8.65 12.82 -6.39
C ALA A 18 8.10 13.01 -4.97
N MET A 19 7.45 11.99 -4.40
CA MET A 19 6.96 12.03 -3.02
C MET A 19 8.12 12.06 -2.02
N LEU A 20 9.15 11.20 -2.17
CA LEU A 20 10.32 11.22 -1.28
C LEU A 20 11.03 12.59 -1.31
N GLU A 21 11.12 13.22 -2.49
CA GLU A 21 11.64 14.57 -2.64
C GLU A 21 10.76 15.61 -1.94
N ALA A 22 9.43 15.56 -2.14
CA ALA A 22 8.46 16.50 -1.57
C ALA A 22 8.46 16.49 -0.04
N ILE A 23 8.60 15.29 0.57
CA ILE A 23 8.70 15.14 2.03
C ILE A 23 10.12 15.32 2.55
N ARG A 24 11.12 15.47 1.66
CA ARG A 24 12.55 15.52 1.98
C ARG A 24 12.99 14.32 2.84
N PHE A 25 12.55 13.12 2.43
CA PHE A 25 12.83 11.88 3.15
C PHE A 25 14.33 11.68 3.36
N GLY A 26 14.75 11.50 4.58
CA GLY A 26 16.13 11.35 4.98
C GLY A 26 16.42 10.08 5.78
N PRO A 27 17.69 9.81 6.12
CA PRO A 27 18.09 8.56 6.80
C PRO A 27 17.54 8.44 8.24
N GLU A 28 17.14 9.52 8.84
CA GLU A 28 16.56 9.54 10.19
C GLU A 28 15.03 9.43 10.20
N ASP A 29 14.38 9.49 9.01
CA ASP A 29 12.95 9.38 8.89
C ASP A 29 12.52 7.93 8.69
N ILE A 30 11.29 7.61 9.03
CA ILE A 30 10.70 6.28 8.84
C ILE A 30 9.54 6.39 7.86
N LEU A 31 9.50 5.48 6.89
CA LEU A 31 8.39 5.36 5.95
C LEU A 31 7.71 4.01 6.11
N TYR A 32 6.40 4.02 6.26
CA TYR A 32 5.55 2.83 6.20
C TYR A 32 4.83 2.78 4.85
N VAL A 33 4.92 1.63 4.14
CA VAL A 33 4.23 1.36 2.87
C VAL A 33 3.18 0.29 3.12
N LEU A 34 1.92 0.64 2.98
CA LEU A 34 0.80 -0.27 3.27
C LEU A 34 0.43 -1.15 2.07
N GLY A 35 1.40 -1.90 1.54
CA GLY A 35 1.18 -2.82 0.44
C GLY A 35 0.97 -2.18 -0.92
N ASP A 36 0.70 -3.04 -1.91
CA ASP A 36 0.41 -2.71 -3.30
C ASP A 36 1.46 -1.79 -3.96
N ALA A 37 2.73 -2.16 -3.77
CA ALA A 37 3.84 -1.51 -4.45
C ALA A 37 3.97 -1.97 -5.91
N ILE A 38 3.51 -3.18 -6.22
CA ILE A 38 3.60 -3.82 -7.54
C ILE A 38 2.32 -3.67 -8.37
N ASP A 39 2.39 -4.15 -9.61
CA ASP A 39 1.31 -4.23 -10.61
C ASP A 39 0.87 -2.87 -11.18
N ARG A 40 0.15 -2.92 -12.29
CA ARG A 40 -0.38 -1.80 -13.07
C ARG A 40 0.70 -0.94 -13.74
N GLY A 41 1.57 -0.31 -12.96
CA GLY A 41 2.72 0.46 -13.46
C GLY A 41 3.94 -0.42 -13.76
N PRO A 42 4.92 0.11 -14.53
CA PRO A 42 6.02 -0.69 -15.06
C PRO A 42 7.10 -1.04 -14.02
N ASP A 43 7.26 -0.26 -12.95
CA ASP A 43 8.47 -0.28 -12.13
C ASP A 43 8.27 -0.97 -10.76
N GLY A 44 7.18 -1.75 -10.58
CA GLY A 44 6.82 -2.34 -9.28
C GLY A 44 7.92 -3.22 -8.66
N VAL A 45 8.61 -4.04 -9.45
CA VAL A 45 9.69 -4.90 -8.95
C VAL A 45 10.93 -4.09 -8.57
N GLU A 46 11.21 -3.01 -9.29
CA GLU A 46 12.30 -2.09 -8.93
C GLU A 46 12.01 -1.36 -7.61
N LEU A 47 10.76 -0.90 -7.44
CA LEU A 47 10.30 -0.30 -6.19
C LEU A 47 10.41 -1.25 -5.01
N LEU A 48 9.98 -2.52 -5.16
CA LEU A 48 10.14 -3.54 -4.12
C LEU A 48 11.60 -3.70 -3.72
N ARG A 49 12.52 -3.80 -4.69
CA ARG A 49 13.94 -3.95 -4.38
C ARG A 49 14.47 -2.76 -3.59
N TYR A 50 14.11 -1.54 -4.01
CA TYR A 50 14.49 -0.34 -3.27
C TYR A 50 13.91 -0.33 -1.85
N ILE A 51 12.60 -0.56 -1.69
CA ILE A 51 11.92 -0.62 -0.39
C ILE A 51 12.58 -1.65 0.52
N PHE A 52 12.89 -2.81 -0.02
CA PHE A 52 13.53 -3.88 0.73
C PHE A 52 14.98 -3.58 1.14
N ASP A 53 15.72 -2.80 0.38
CA ASP A 53 17.11 -2.48 0.67
C ASP A 53 17.27 -1.28 1.63
N MET A 54 16.20 -0.51 1.85
CA MET A 54 16.21 0.64 2.76
C MET A 54 15.85 0.22 4.20
N PRO A 55 16.75 0.40 5.19
CA PRO A 55 16.50 -0.05 6.56
C PRO A 55 15.42 0.77 7.30
N ASN A 56 15.09 1.94 6.80
CA ASN A 56 14.11 2.87 7.37
C ASN A 56 12.79 2.92 6.58
N ILE A 57 12.57 1.96 5.67
CA ILE A 57 11.29 1.74 5.02
C ILE A 57 10.72 0.39 5.46
N HIS A 58 9.53 0.40 6.02
CA HIS A 58 8.80 -0.78 6.46
C HIS A 58 7.56 -0.98 5.61
N MET A 59 7.34 -2.20 5.14
CA MET A 59 6.22 -2.50 4.27
C MET A 59 5.30 -3.55 4.89
N THR A 60 3.99 -3.41 4.72
CA THR A 60 3.02 -4.48 4.96
C THR A 60 2.70 -5.20 3.67
N LEU A 61 2.20 -6.42 3.78
CA LEU A 61 1.67 -7.16 2.65
C LEU A 61 0.41 -6.47 2.12
N GLY A 62 0.32 -6.29 0.80
CA GLY A 62 -0.91 -5.92 0.09
C GLY A 62 -1.53 -7.11 -0.64
N ASN A 63 -2.73 -6.94 -1.16
CA ASN A 63 -3.37 -8.02 -1.89
C ASN A 63 -2.70 -8.30 -3.25
N HIS A 64 -2.01 -7.33 -3.84
CA HIS A 64 -1.25 -7.54 -5.08
C HIS A 64 0.00 -8.37 -4.82
N GLU A 65 0.73 -8.13 -3.75
CA GLU A 65 1.85 -8.97 -3.32
C GLU A 65 1.37 -10.39 -2.99
N GLN A 66 0.22 -10.54 -2.32
CA GLN A 66 -0.35 -11.87 -2.05
C GLN A 66 -0.72 -12.61 -3.32
N MET A 67 -1.33 -11.94 -4.32
CA MET A 67 -1.64 -12.56 -5.63
C MET A 67 -0.36 -13.02 -6.35
N CYS A 68 0.72 -12.24 -6.26
CA CYS A 68 2.03 -12.63 -6.79
C CYS A 68 2.54 -13.90 -6.10
N LEU A 69 2.50 -13.97 -4.77
CA LEU A 69 2.91 -15.16 -4.01
C LEU A 69 2.04 -16.38 -4.36
N ASP A 70 0.72 -16.21 -4.44
CA ASP A 70 -0.23 -17.27 -4.81
C ASP A 70 0.08 -17.83 -6.21
N PHE A 71 0.49 -16.97 -7.16
CA PHE A 71 0.84 -17.37 -8.52
C PHE A 71 2.13 -18.18 -8.59
N PHE A 72 3.14 -17.85 -7.76
CA PHE A 72 4.41 -18.58 -7.73
C PHE A 72 4.41 -19.75 -6.73
N ALA A 73 3.30 -20.02 -6.05
CA ALA A 73 3.17 -21.17 -5.17
C ALA A 73 3.23 -22.50 -5.96
N PRO A 74 3.79 -23.59 -5.38
CA PRO A 74 3.92 -24.87 -6.07
C PRO A 74 2.59 -25.49 -6.55
N ASP A 75 1.48 -25.16 -5.89
CA ASP A 75 0.13 -25.60 -6.18
C ASP A 75 -0.71 -24.57 -6.95
N ALA A 76 -0.06 -23.52 -7.46
CA ALA A 76 -0.73 -22.50 -8.27
C ALA A 76 -1.35 -23.09 -9.53
N GLY A 77 -2.55 -22.60 -9.86
CA GLY A 77 -3.28 -23.05 -11.04
C GLY A 77 -3.95 -21.90 -11.78
N PHE A 78 -4.80 -22.24 -12.72
CA PHE A 78 -5.48 -21.26 -13.59
C PHE A 78 -6.23 -20.15 -12.82
N LEU A 79 -6.78 -20.46 -11.66
CA LEU A 79 -7.53 -19.45 -10.88
C LEU A 79 -6.61 -18.35 -10.30
N GLN A 80 -5.42 -18.71 -9.85
CA GLN A 80 -4.42 -17.75 -9.35
C GLN A 80 -3.92 -16.85 -10.49
N GLU A 81 -3.60 -17.45 -11.64
CA GLU A 81 -3.21 -16.74 -12.86
C GLU A 81 -4.31 -15.75 -13.30
N LEU A 82 -5.55 -16.23 -13.39
CA LEU A 82 -6.70 -15.41 -13.82
C LEU A 82 -6.97 -14.25 -12.86
N ARG A 83 -6.91 -14.51 -11.55
CA ARG A 83 -7.10 -13.47 -10.52
C ARG A 83 -6.06 -12.38 -10.67
N TRP A 84 -4.79 -12.76 -10.68
CA TRP A 84 -3.70 -11.80 -10.75
C TRP A 84 -3.68 -11.07 -12.09
N GLY A 85 -3.90 -11.76 -13.21
CA GLY A 85 -4.00 -11.17 -14.54
C GLY A 85 -5.07 -10.09 -14.67
N ARG A 86 -6.25 -10.31 -14.06
CA ARG A 86 -7.35 -9.32 -14.04
C ARG A 86 -7.03 -8.07 -13.19
N ASN A 87 -6.04 -8.16 -12.31
CA ASN A 87 -5.61 -7.07 -11.43
C ASN A 87 -4.40 -6.30 -11.96
N GLY A 88 -3.93 -6.58 -13.19
CA GLY A 88 -2.92 -5.75 -13.87
C GLY A 88 -1.48 -6.18 -13.64
N ASN A 89 -1.20 -7.48 -13.56
CA ASN A 89 0.11 -8.06 -13.26
C ASN A 89 1.15 -7.99 -14.40
N ALA A 90 0.80 -7.53 -15.59
CA ALA A 90 1.60 -7.72 -16.79
C ALA A 90 3.08 -7.31 -16.64
N TYR A 91 3.35 -6.14 -16.11
CA TYR A 91 4.72 -5.64 -15.91
C TYR A 91 5.46 -6.41 -14.82
N THR A 92 4.80 -6.67 -13.68
CA THR A 92 5.39 -7.42 -12.57
C THR A 92 5.74 -8.84 -12.98
N LEU A 93 4.81 -9.53 -13.64
CA LEU A 93 5.02 -10.90 -14.13
C LEU A 93 6.18 -10.96 -15.14
N GLN A 94 6.20 -10.04 -16.11
CA GLN A 94 7.28 -9.95 -17.09
C GLN A 94 8.64 -9.75 -16.40
N ALA A 95 8.73 -8.79 -15.47
CA ALA A 95 9.98 -8.50 -14.76
C ALA A 95 10.47 -9.72 -13.96
N LEU A 96 9.57 -10.40 -13.23
CA LEU A 96 9.92 -11.59 -12.44
C LEU A 96 10.27 -12.80 -13.29
N GLN A 97 9.62 -13.00 -14.46
CA GLN A 97 9.92 -14.12 -15.36
C GLN A 97 11.28 -13.97 -16.06
N TRP A 98 11.69 -12.74 -16.39
CA TRP A 98 12.96 -12.48 -17.08
C TRP A 98 14.14 -12.34 -16.12
N MET A 99 13.88 -12.26 -14.85
CA MET A 99 14.87 -12.17 -13.81
C MET A 99 15.57 -13.52 -13.56
N ASN A 100 16.82 -13.48 -13.08
CA ASN A 100 17.50 -14.65 -12.56
C ASN A 100 16.66 -15.32 -11.46
N SER A 101 16.55 -16.65 -11.48
CA SER A 101 15.71 -17.42 -10.55
C SER A 101 16.06 -17.19 -9.08
N GLU A 102 17.36 -17.15 -8.75
CA GLU A 102 17.82 -16.93 -7.37
C GLU A 102 17.41 -15.53 -6.85
N VAL A 103 17.46 -14.51 -7.73
CA VAL A 103 17.02 -13.14 -7.38
C VAL A 103 15.51 -13.10 -7.18
N ARG A 104 14.75 -13.76 -8.07
CA ARG A 104 13.30 -13.88 -7.94
C ARG A 104 12.92 -14.58 -6.64
N GLU A 105 13.52 -15.72 -6.33
CA GLU A 105 13.25 -16.48 -5.11
C GLU A 105 13.47 -15.62 -3.85
N LYS A 106 14.57 -14.85 -3.80
CA LYS A 106 14.81 -13.90 -2.70
C LYS A 106 13.74 -12.82 -2.58
N ILE A 107 13.22 -12.31 -3.70
CA ILE A 107 12.11 -11.34 -3.67
C ILE A 107 10.86 -12.00 -3.11
N LEU A 108 10.50 -13.21 -3.60
CA LEU A 108 9.32 -13.94 -3.13
C LEU A 108 9.44 -14.32 -1.65
N GLU A 109 10.62 -14.73 -1.19
CA GLU A 109 10.90 -14.99 0.22
C GLU A 109 10.67 -13.73 1.08
N ARG A 110 11.19 -12.58 0.66
CA ARG A 110 10.98 -11.31 1.37
C ARG A 110 9.52 -10.87 1.36
N LEU A 111 8.82 -11.05 0.25
CA LEU A 111 7.36 -10.80 0.18
C LEU A 111 6.59 -11.68 1.15
N SER A 112 6.90 -12.97 1.22
CA SER A 112 6.23 -13.92 2.12
C SER A 112 6.48 -13.65 3.61
N ALA A 113 7.55 -12.93 3.93
CA ALA A 113 7.90 -12.53 5.29
C ALA A 113 7.27 -11.18 5.72
N LEU A 114 6.58 -10.47 4.82
CA LEU A 114 5.94 -9.21 5.16
C LEU A 114 4.80 -9.42 6.17
N PRO A 115 4.69 -8.55 7.19
CA PRO A 115 3.54 -8.56 8.08
C PRO A 115 2.27 -8.07 7.34
N ASP A 116 1.10 -8.53 7.75
CA ASP A 116 -0.17 -8.09 7.17
C ASP A 116 -0.73 -6.81 7.85
N HIS A 117 -0.08 -6.30 8.89
CA HIS A 117 -0.32 -5.02 9.53
C HIS A 117 0.89 -4.61 10.39
N LEU A 118 0.93 -3.35 10.80
CA LEU A 118 1.89 -2.82 11.76
C LEU A 118 1.16 -1.99 12.82
N ASP A 119 1.51 -2.20 14.08
CA ASP A 119 1.13 -1.33 15.19
C ASP A 119 2.32 -0.45 15.53
N VAL A 120 2.14 0.86 15.47
CA VAL A 120 3.22 1.82 15.70
C VAL A 120 2.78 2.91 16.68
N GLU A 121 3.74 3.47 17.41
CA GLU A 121 3.51 4.58 18.31
C GLU A 121 4.42 5.77 17.92
N VAL A 122 3.81 6.93 17.68
CA VAL A 122 4.51 8.16 17.30
C VAL A 122 4.04 9.28 18.22
N GLU A 123 4.96 9.85 18.98
CA GLU A 123 4.67 10.94 19.95
C GLU A 123 3.51 10.62 20.91
N GLY A 124 3.45 9.36 21.39
CA GLY A 124 2.43 8.88 22.31
C GLY A 124 1.06 8.58 21.67
N ARG A 125 0.92 8.74 20.36
CA ARG A 125 -0.27 8.34 19.59
C ARG A 125 -0.04 6.98 18.94
N LYS A 126 -1.00 6.09 19.07
CA LYS A 126 -0.95 4.76 18.50
C LYS A 126 -1.68 4.70 17.17
N PHE A 127 -1.10 3.97 16.24
CA PHE A 127 -1.65 3.75 14.90
C PHE A 127 -1.67 2.27 14.58
N HIS A 128 -2.75 1.82 13.96
CA HIS A 128 -2.86 0.50 13.33
C HIS A 128 -2.81 0.70 11.81
N LEU A 129 -1.72 0.25 11.20
CA LEU A 129 -1.43 0.40 9.79
C LEU A 129 -1.72 -0.92 9.08
N VAL A 130 -2.67 -0.95 8.17
CA VAL A 130 -3.11 -2.17 7.47
C VAL A 130 -3.51 -1.86 6.04
N HIS A 131 -3.26 -2.77 5.10
CA HIS A 131 -3.56 -2.52 3.69
C HIS A 131 -5.07 -2.39 3.43
N GLY A 132 -5.87 -3.41 3.76
CA GLY A 132 -7.33 -3.40 3.63
C GLY A 132 -8.01 -2.83 4.88
N PHE A 133 -8.71 -3.67 5.65
CA PHE A 133 -9.37 -3.23 6.89
C PHE A 133 -9.05 -4.20 8.05
N PRO A 134 -8.95 -3.70 9.29
CA PRO A 134 -8.71 -4.57 10.45
C PRO A 134 -9.67 -5.74 10.51
N GLY A 135 -9.15 -6.93 10.76
CA GLY A 135 -9.94 -8.16 10.81
C GLY A 135 -9.20 -9.32 11.46
N GLN A 136 -9.89 -10.43 11.68
CA GLN A 136 -9.33 -11.60 12.35
C GLN A 136 -8.43 -12.44 11.44
N THR A 137 -8.60 -12.35 10.13
CA THR A 137 -7.84 -13.14 9.14
C THR A 137 -6.99 -12.23 8.26
N THR A 138 -5.86 -12.77 7.76
CA THR A 138 -5.03 -12.09 6.77
C THR A 138 -5.87 -11.69 5.55
N TYR A 139 -6.79 -12.52 5.09
CA TYR A 139 -7.68 -12.19 3.98
C TYR A 139 -8.47 -10.88 4.25
N GLN A 140 -9.04 -10.71 5.44
CA GLN A 140 -9.75 -9.48 5.81
C GLN A 140 -8.80 -8.28 5.85
N ARG A 141 -7.59 -8.44 6.38
CA ARG A 141 -6.59 -7.37 6.44
C ARG A 141 -6.06 -6.95 5.08
N LEU A 142 -6.09 -7.83 4.08
CA LEU A 142 -5.64 -7.52 2.71
C LEU A 142 -6.77 -7.10 1.77
N TRP A 143 -7.98 -7.63 1.93
CA TRP A 143 -9.10 -7.45 0.99
C TRP A 143 -10.30 -6.73 1.61
N GLY A 144 -10.26 -6.42 2.89
CA GLY A 144 -11.35 -5.78 3.60
C GLY A 144 -11.61 -4.38 3.05
N ARG A 145 -12.90 -4.10 2.76
CA ARG A 145 -13.36 -2.79 2.31
C ARG A 145 -14.42 -2.29 3.29
N PRO A 146 -14.12 -1.27 4.10
CA PRO A 146 -15.08 -0.74 5.05
C PRO A 146 -16.19 0.05 4.34
N ASP A 147 -17.34 0.13 4.98
CA ASP A 147 -18.29 1.21 4.70
C ASP A 147 -17.76 2.53 5.27
N TYR A 148 -18.19 3.67 4.73
CA TYR A 148 -17.79 4.99 5.22
C TYR A 148 -18.01 5.17 6.73
N TYR A 149 -19.07 4.61 7.26
CA TYR A 149 -19.43 4.68 8.69
C TYR A 149 -18.92 3.50 9.51
N ALA A 150 -18.04 2.66 8.96
CA ALA A 150 -17.45 1.57 9.71
C ALA A 150 -16.78 2.11 10.98
N PRO A 151 -17.07 1.53 12.15
CA PRO A 151 -16.48 1.98 13.40
C PRO A 151 -14.99 1.62 13.45
N ASN A 152 -14.22 2.41 14.20
CA ASN A 152 -12.88 2.00 14.58
C ASN A 152 -12.98 0.76 15.49
N PRO A 153 -12.37 -0.37 15.13
CA PRO A 153 -12.41 -1.58 15.97
C PRO A 153 -11.55 -1.47 17.25
N PHE A 154 -10.80 -0.38 17.41
CA PHE A 154 -9.92 -0.13 18.55
C PHE A 154 -10.33 1.13 19.30
N ASP A 155 -10.21 1.12 20.64
CA ASP A 155 -10.51 2.28 21.49
C ASP A 155 -9.30 3.22 21.66
N ASP A 156 -8.07 2.74 21.38
CA ASP A 156 -6.82 3.38 21.78
C ASP A 156 -5.91 3.81 20.62
N ARG A 157 -6.31 3.59 19.38
CA ARG A 157 -5.46 3.85 18.21
C ARG A 157 -6.21 4.33 16.99
N THR A 158 -5.53 5.04 16.11
CA THR A 158 -6.04 5.44 14.80
C THR A 158 -5.78 4.34 13.78
N VAL A 159 -6.80 3.95 13.02
CA VAL A 159 -6.66 3.01 11.90
C VAL A 159 -6.33 3.77 10.63
N ILE A 160 -5.26 3.37 9.93
CA ILE A 160 -4.88 3.90 8.61
C ILE A 160 -4.87 2.75 7.61
N ILE A 161 -5.59 2.93 6.50
CA ILE A 161 -5.79 1.92 5.45
C ILE A 161 -5.42 2.44 4.07
N GLY A 162 -5.30 1.50 3.10
CA GLY A 162 -5.25 1.71 1.66
C GLY A 162 -6.30 0.89 0.93
N HIS A 163 -5.94 0.28 -0.20
CA HIS A 163 -6.72 -0.73 -0.94
C HIS A 163 -8.03 -0.26 -1.55
N THR A 164 -8.79 0.56 -0.86
CA THR A 164 -10.09 1.04 -1.31
C THR A 164 -9.95 2.48 -1.80
N PRO A 165 -9.87 2.73 -3.13
CA PRO A 165 -9.66 4.09 -3.61
C PRO A 165 -10.70 5.06 -3.02
N VAL A 166 -10.24 6.14 -2.41
CA VAL A 166 -11.09 7.14 -1.71
C VAL A 166 -12.26 7.66 -2.54
N VAL A 167 -12.17 7.58 -3.88
CA VAL A 167 -13.27 7.93 -4.79
C VAL A 167 -14.51 7.06 -4.59
N VAL A 168 -14.38 5.86 -4.07
CA VAL A 168 -15.51 4.96 -3.75
C VAL A 168 -16.46 5.62 -2.74
N PHE A 169 -15.92 6.48 -1.88
CA PHE A 169 -16.68 7.20 -0.85
C PHE A 169 -17.16 8.60 -1.30
N SER A 170 -17.10 8.91 -2.60
CA SER A 170 -17.40 10.26 -3.11
C SER A 170 -18.81 10.76 -2.76
N ALA A 171 -19.79 9.84 -2.63
CA ALA A 171 -21.17 10.20 -2.24
C ALA A 171 -21.28 10.67 -0.77
N GLN A 172 -20.35 10.31 0.09
CA GLN A 172 -20.29 10.66 1.51
C GLN A 172 -19.34 11.83 1.80
N GLN A 173 -18.51 12.21 0.80
CA GLN A 173 -17.55 13.30 0.96
C GLN A 173 -18.18 14.66 0.63
N PRO A 174 -17.70 15.76 1.24
CA PRO A 174 -18.07 17.10 0.83
C PRO A 174 -17.80 17.33 -0.67
N VAL A 175 -18.54 18.23 -1.28
CA VAL A 175 -18.29 18.66 -2.67
C VAL A 175 -16.87 19.21 -2.77
N GLY A 176 -16.05 18.64 -3.67
CA GLY A 176 -14.65 19.05 -3.86
C GLY A 176 -13.78 17.98 -4.51
N ASP A 177 -12.51 18.02 -4.19
CA ASP A 177 -11.52 17.05 -4.68
C ASP A 177 -11.63 15.73 -3.93
N HIS A 178 -12.28 14.74 -4.55
CA HIS A 178 -12.47 13.40 -4.01
C HIS A 178 -11.22 12.49 -4.12
N MET A 179 -10.08 13.03 -4.53
CA MET A 179 -8.82 12.29 -4.64
C MET A 179 -7.82 12.75 -3.57
N ARG A 180 -8.30 13.00 -2.37
CA ARG A 180 -7.52 13.34 -1.19
C ARG A 180 -7.72 12.29 -0.11
N ILE A 181 -6.79 12.21 0.83
CA ILE A 181 -6.89 11.36 2.02
C ILE A 181 -8.25 11.55 2.67
N LEU A 182 -8.93 10.45 2.93
CA LEU A 182 -10.25 10.44 3.55
C LEU A 182 -10.11 10.25 5.07
N HIS A 183 -10.63 11.20 5.83
CA HIS A 183 -10.79 11.07 7.27
C HIS A 183 -12.23 10.66 7.58
N ALA A 184 -12.50 9.35 7.58
CA ALA A 184 -13.79 8.77 7.94
C ALA A 184 -13.94 8.69 9.48
N PRO A 185 -15.17 8.47 10.01
CA PRO A 185 -15.39 8.41 11.45
C PRO A 185 -14.57 7.35 12.19
N GLY A 186 -14.24 6.22 11.55
CA GLY A 186 -13.53 5.12 12.18
C GLY A 186 -12.16 4.80 11.61
N PHE A 187 -11.73 5.46 10.52
CA PHE A 187 -10.45 5.17 9.86
C PHE A 187 -9.99 6.34 9.00
N ILE A 188 -8.73 6.30 8.60
CA ILE A 188 -8.15 7.20 7.59
C ILE A 188 -7.77 6.33 6.39
N ASP A 189 -8.26 6.69 5.20
CA ASP A 189 -7.93 6.02 3.95
C ASP A 189 -7.00 6.89 3.12
N ILE A 190 -5.83 6.34 2.77
CA ILE A 190 -4.78 7.05 2.04
C ILE A 190 -4.62 6.59 0.58
N ASP A 191 -5.45 5.66 0.09
CA ASP A 191 -5.45 5.26 -1.32
C ASP A 191 -6.14 6.31 -2.20
N CYS A 192 -5.36 7.27 -2.67
CA CYS A 192 -5.84 8.31 -3.60
C CYS A 192 -5.80 7.86 -5.07
N GLY A 193 -5.75 6.54 -5.33
CA GLY A 193 -5.93 5.93 -6.64
C GLY A 193 -4.70 5.94 -7.53
N CYS A 194 -3.48 6.02 -6.98
CA CYS A 194 -2.25 5.88 -7.75
C CYS A 194 -2.27 4.57 -8.56
N GLY A 195 -1.71 4.56 -9.76
CA GLY A 195 -1.74 3.40 -10.67
C GLY A 195 -3.08 3.12 -11.34
N HIS A 196 -4.09 3.94 -11.12
CA HIS A 196 -5.36 3.89 -11.85
C HIS A 196 -5.47 5.03 -12.86
N SER A 197 -6.06 4.75 -14.04
CA SER A 197 -6.52 5.78 -14.96
C SER A 197 -7.85 6.37 -14.46
N PRO A 198 -8.11 7.67 -14.60
CA PRO A 198 -7.36 8.72 -15.29
C PRO A 198 -6.28 9.41 -14.44
N ASP A 199 -5.47 10.28 -15.09
CA ASP A 199 -4.31 11.01 -14.54
C ASP A 199 -4.62 11.95 -13.36
N THR A 200 -5.88 12.14 -12.99
CA THR A 200 -6.29 12.93 -11.82
C THR A 200 -6.00 12.24 -10.49
N ARG A 201 -5.66 10.97 -10.53
CA ARG A 201 -5.34 10.16 -9.35
C ARG A 201 -3.90 10.37 -8.93
N ARG A 202 -3.62 10.27 -7.64
CA ARG A 202 -2.34 10.68 -7.05
C ARG A 202 -1.84 9.66 -6.04
N LEU A 203 -0.53 9.68 -5.82
CA LEU A 203 0.06 9.07 -4.65
C LEU A 203 -0.10 10.05 -3.48
N ALA A 204 -0.63 9.57 -2.37
CA ALA A 204 -0.72 10.31 -1.13
C ALA A 204 0.29 9.82 -0.10
N CYS A 205 0.74 10.73 0.77
CA CYS A 205 1.58 10.41 1.92
C CYS A 205 1.11 11.23 3.12
N LEU A 206 0.98 10.59 4.28
CA LEU A 206 0.56 11.21 5.52
C LEU A 206 1.72 11.20 6.52
N ARG A 207 2.02 12.34 7.13
CA ARG A 207 2.98 12.42 8.23
C ARG A 207 2.25 12.21 9.55
N LEU A 208 2.73 11.27 10.37
CA LEU A 208 2.02 10.83 11.58
C LEU A 208 2.10 11.81 12.75
N GLU A 209 3.14 12.65 12.84
CA GLU A 209 3.34 13.61 13.94
C GLU A 209 2.24 14.68 13.98
N ASP A 210 1.84 15.20 12.83
CA ASP A 210 0.90 16.32 12.74
C ASP A 210 -0.22 16.10 11.75
N MET A 211 -0.34 14.87 11.19
CA MET A 211 -1.33 14.49 10.19
C MET A 211 -1.26 15.34 8.91
N LYS A 212 -0.05 15.84 8.59
CA LYS A 212 0.17 16.61 7.38
C LYS A 212 0.14 15.71 6.14
N GLU A 213 -0.66 16.12 5.17
CA GLU A 213 -0.88 15.41 3.90
C GLU A 213 0.03 15.94 2.79
N TYR A 214 0.55 15.03 1.96
CA TYR A 214 1.34 15.33 0.77
C TYR A 214 0.78 14.54 -0.42
N TYR A 215 0.93 15.07 -1.65
CA TYR A 215 0.36 14.47 -2.86
C TYR A 215 1.28 14.64 -4.05
N CYS A 216 1.39 13.57 -4.88
CA CYS A 216 2.11 13.58 -6.16
C CYS A 216 1.30 12.93 -7.28
#